data_a5303329b6954fd8daca9a52c1f8fe28
#
_entry.id   a5303329b6954fd8daca9a52c1f8fe28
#
_cell.length_a   1.000
_cell.length_b   1.000
_cell.length_c   1.000
_cell.angle_alpha   90.00
_cell.angle_beta   90.00
_cell.angle_gamma   90.00
#
_symmetry.space_group_name_H-M   'P 1'
#
loop_
_entity.id
_entity.type
_entity.pdbx_description
1 polymer ?
#
loop_
_entity_poly.entity_id
_entity_poly.type
_entity_poly.pdbx_seq_one_letter_code
_entity_poly.pdbx_strand_id
1 'polypeptide(L)'
;MNPETDIYFMRQALAEAAKAESADEVPTGCVIIWQNRIIGRAHNQTELLKDPTAHAEMIAITQAASARDDWRLNGCTLYVTKEPCPMCAGAIVLARPDRVVWGLSDPNRGGISQFNLLNHPNLNHRPVLCPGVLEEECKAAFQAFFRRKRAKPGDAE
;
A
#
# COMPACT_ATOMS: atom_id res chain seq x y z
N MET A 1 7.81 14.32 10.09
CA MET A 1 8.52 13.04 10.15
C MET A 1 9.81 13.12 9.38
N ASN A 2 10.84 12.40 9.82
CA ASN A 2 12.18 12.43 9.24
C ASN A 2 12.19 11.68 7.90
N PRO A 3 12.74 12.25 6.80
CA PRO A 3 12.86 11.54 5.52
C PRO A 3 13.59 10.20 5.61
N GLU A 4 14.60 10.07 6.47
CA GLU A 4 15.30 8.81 6.67
C GLU A 4 14.40 7.72 7.23
N THR A 5 13.48 8.07 8.12
CA THR A 5 12.47 7.16 8.67
C THR A 5 11.52 6.68 7.60
N ASP A 6 11.07 7.59 6.72
CA ASP A 6 10.18 7.23 5.62
C ASP A 6 10.87 6.28 4.63
N ILE A 7 12.14 6.51 4.32
CA ILE A 7 12.93 5.64 3.45
C ILE A 7 13.06 4.25 4.10
N TYR A 8 13.38 4.19 5.39
CA TYR A 8 13.51 2.92 6.10
C TYR A 8 12.23 2.08 6.01
N PHE A 9 11.08 2.67 6.34
CA PHE A 9 9.82 1.93 6.33
C PHE A 9 9.31 1.63 4.91
N MET A 10 9.60 2.49 3.94
CA MET A 10 9.29 2.17 2.54
C MET A 10 10.13 0.99 2.06
N ARG A 11 11.38 0.84 2.51
CA ARG A 11 12.19 -0.35 2.19
C ARG A 11 11.57 -1.61 2.80
N GLN A 12 10.95 -1.52 3.98
CA GLN A 12 10.21 -2.64 4.56
C GLN A 12 8.99 -3.00 3.72
N ALA A 13 8.28 -2.01 3.20
CA ALA A 13 7.17 -2.23 2.26
C ALA A 13 7.66 -2.87 0.95
N LEU A 14 8.80 -2.44 0.42
CA LEU A 14 9.42 -3.05 -0.76
C LEU A 14 9.83 -4.51 -0.50
N ALA A 15 10.28 -4.85 0.70
CA ALA A 15 10.56 -6.24 1.07
C ALA A 15 9.30 -7.11 1.02
N GLU A 16 8.16 -6.57 1.42
CA GLU A 16 6.88 -7.25 1.28
C GLU A 16 6.45 -7.38 -0.20
N ALA A 17 6.68 -6.34 -1.01
CA ALA A 17 6.43 -6.39 -2.44
C ALA A 17 7.26 -7.50 -3.11
N ALA A 18 8.50 -7.71 -2.69
CA ALA A 18 9.35 -8.79 -3.20
C ALA A 18 8.78 -10.18 -2.87
N LYS A 19 8.15 -10.34 -1.71
CA LYS A 19 7.46 -11.59 -1.35
C LYS A 19 6.27 -11.85 -2.29
N ALA A 20 5.50 -10.80 -2.61
CA ALA A 20 4.41 -10.90 -3.57
C ALA A 20 4.93 -11.34 -4.94
N GLU A 21 5.99 -10.72 -5.44
CA GLU A 21 6.60 -11.09 -6.73
C GLU A 21 7.04 -12.55 -6.74
N SER A 22 7.69 -13.02 -5.67
CA SER A 22 8.12 -14.41 -5.55
C SER A 22 6.96 -15.40 -5.60
N ALA A 23 5.77 -14.98 -5.18
CA ALA A 23 4.53 -15.75 -5.22
C ALA A 23 3.70 -15.50 -6.50
N ASP A 24 4.27 -14.82 -7.48
CA ASP A 24 3.61 -14.45 -8.74
C ASP A 24 2.36 -13.57 -8.53
N GLU A 25 2.40 -12.75 -7.51
CA GLU A 25 1.40 -11.73 -7.20
C GLU A 25 1.90 -10.34 -7.63
N VAL A 26 0.98 -9.41 -7.89
CA VAL A 26 1.35 -8.02 -8.16
C VAL A 26 2.22 -7.49 -7.00
N PRO A 27 3.42 -6.92 -7.28
CA PRO A 27 4.39 -6.59 -6.25
C PRO A 27 4.03 -5.30 -5.51
N THR A 28 2.99 -5.37 -4.70
CA THR A 28 2.59 -4.31 -3.78
C THR A 28 2.81 -4.79 -2.35
N GLY A 29 3.52 -3.98 -1.57
CA GLY A 29 3.79 -4.24 -0.16
C GLY A 29 3.34 -3.07 0.69
N CYS A 30 2.91 -3.37 1.91
CA CYS A 30 2.41 -2.38 2.86
C CYS A 30 2.88 -2.69 4.26
N VAL A 31 3.33 -1.65 4.99
CA VAL A 31 3.60 -1.75 6.42
C VAL A 31 2.88 -0.61 7.14
N ILE A 32 2.41 -0.90 8.34
CA ILE A 32 1.75 0.08 9.20
C ILE A 32 2.54 0.20 10.49
N ILE A 33 2.82 1.46 10.87
CA ILE A 33 3.73 1.80 11.95
C ILE A 33 2.96 2.51 13.05
N TRP A 34 3.18 2.07 14.29
CA TRP A 34 2.66 2.73 15.49
C TRP A 34 3.75 2.80 16.53
N GLN A 35 4.00 3.99 17.07
CA GLN A 35 5.07 4.20 18.06
C GLN A 35 6.42 3.63 17.61
N ASN A 36 6.77 3.91 16.36
CA ASN A 36 8.01 3.50 15.72
C ASN A 36 8.18 1.98 15.56
N ARG A 37 7.08 1.21 15.65
CA ARG A 37 7.08 -0.24 15.48
C ARG A 37 6.15 -0.65 14.34
N ILE A 38 6.55 -1.69 13.60
CA ILE A 38 5.70 -2.30 12.58
C ILE A 38 4.64 -3.13 13.29
N ILE A 39 3.36 -2.76 13.12
CA ILE A 39 2.22 -3.51 13.70
C ILE A 39 1.37 -4.19 12.63
N GLY A 40 1.63 -3.93 11.37
CA GLY A 40 1.03 -4.62 10.24
C GLY A 40 2.04 -4.65 9.10
N ARG A 41 2.18 -5.80 8.44
CA ARG A 41 2.99 -5.94 7.23
C ARG A 41 2.38 -7.00 6.33
N ALA A 42 2.23 -6.67 5.07
CA ALA A 42 1.53 -7.55 4.15
C ALA A 42 1.92 -7.25 2.70
N HIS A 43 1.60 -8.19 1.84
CA HIS A 43 1.74 -8.06 0.39
C HIS A 43 0.46 -8.57 -0.28
N ASN A 44 0.29 -8.22 -1.55
CA ASN A 44 -0.84 -8.69 -2.35
C ASN A 44 -0.93 -10.21 -2.34
N GLN A 45 -2.14 -10.73 -2.14
CA GLN A 45 -2.43 -12.17 -2.13
C GLN A 45 -3.73 -12.51 -2.87
N THR A 46 -4.08 -11.74 -3.90
CA THR A 46 -5.31 -11.94 -4.67
C THR A 46 -5.34 -13.33 -5.32
N GLU A 47 -4.24 -13.77 -5.89
CA GLU A 47 -4.14 -15.09 -6.52
C GLU A 47 -4.14 -16.23 -5.51
N LEU A 48 -3.33 -16.11 -4.46
CA LEU A 48 -3.22 -17.14 -3.42
C LEU A 48 -4.56 -17.40 -2.73
N LEU A 49 -5.26 -16.34 -2.33
CA LEU A 49 -6.49 -16.41 -1.56
C LEU A 49 -7.74 -16.49 -2.42
N LYS A 50 -7.61 -16.34 -3.76
CA LYS A 50 -8.76 -16.22 -4.67
C LYS A 50 -9.72 -15.14 -4.20
N ASP A 51 -9.15 -14.01 -3.78
CA ASP A 51 -9.89 -12.89 -3.20
C ASP A 51 -9.48 -11.60 -3.89
N PRO A 52 -10.35 -10.98 -4.68
CA PRO A 52 -10.04 -9.75 -5.40
C PRO A 52 -9.77 -8.56 -4.47
N THR A 53 -10.15 -8.66 -3.19
CA THR A 53 -9.91 -7.60 -2.21
C THR A 53 -8.66 -7.81 -1.37
N ALA A 54 -7.91 -8.89 -1.59
CA ALA A 54 -6.72 -9.24 -0.81
C ALA A 54 -5.51 -8.40 -1.23
N HIS A 55 -5.67 -7.08 -1.22
CA HIS A 55 -4.61 -6.12 -1.43
C HIS A 55 -3.75 -5.97 -0.16
N ALA A 56 -2.49 -5.61 -0.35
CA ALA A 56 -1.54 -5.44 0.76
C ALA A 56 -2.09 -4.54 1.86
N GLU A 57 -2.70 -3.41 1.49
CA GLU A 57 -3.25 -2.43 2.43
C GLU A 57 -4.38 -3.02 3.26
N MET A 58 -5.29 -3.77 2.64
CA MET A 58 -6.42 -4.39 3.32
C MET A 58 -5.95 -5.38 4.39
N ILE A 59 -4.98 -6.21 4.04
CA ILE A 59 -4.42 -7.21 4.96
C ILE A 59 -3.67 -6.53 6.10
N ALA A 60 -2.83 -5.52 5.79
CA ALA A 60 -2.07 -4.79 6.79
C ALA A 60 -2.97 -4.04 7.78
N ILE A 61 -4.06 -3.44 7.30
CA ILE A 61 -5.04 -2.75 8.16
C ILE A 61 -5.65 -3.72 9.18
N THR A 62 -6.05 -4.91 8.72
CA THR A 62 -6.61 -5.93 9.61
C THR A 62 -5.59 -6.37 10.67
N GLN A 63 -4.35 -6.60 10.28
CA GLN A 63 -3.27 -6.96 11.21
C GLN A 63 -3.02 -5.85 12.24
N ALA A 64 -2.94 -4.60 11.81
CA ALA A 64 -2.65 -3.46 12.67
C ALA A 64 -3.79 -3.23 13.67
N ALA A 65 -5.03 -3.33 13.22
CA ALA A 65 -6.21 -3.19 14.09
C ALA A 65 -6.22 -4.28 15.17
N SER A 66 -5.90 -5.52 14.80
CA SER A 66 -5.79 -6.64 15.75
C SER A 66 -4.67 -6.40 16.76
N ALA A 67 -3.50 -5.93 16.30
CA ALA A 67 -2.36 -5.66 17.18
C ALA A 67 -2.66 -4.55 18.19
N ARG A 68 -3.45 -3.56 17.81
CA ARG A 68 -3.85 -2.45 18.69
C ARG A 68 -5.07 -2.76 19.55
N ASP A 69 -5.77 -3.83 19.23
CA ASP A 69 -7.09 -4.13 19.82
C ASP A 69 -8.06 -2.94 19.63
N ASP A 70 -7.99 -2.30 18.49
CA ASP A 70 -8.84 -1.15 18.12
C ASP A 70 -8.89 -1.04 16.60
N TRP A 71 -10.09 -0.93 16.02
CA TRP A 71 -10.22 -0.76 14.58
C TRP A 71 -9.71 0.59 14.08
N ARG A 72 -9.59 1.58 14.97
CA ARG A 72 -9.04 2.90 14.63
C ARG A 72 -7.52 2.86 14.66
N LEU A 73 -6.90 3.38 13.62
CA LEU A 73 -5.44 3.43 13.50
C LEU A 73 -4.88 4.83 13.75
N ASN A 74 -5.51 5.58 14.67
CA ASN A 74 -5.00 6.88 15.07
C ASN A 74 -3.57 6.76 15.59
N GLY A 75 -2.70 7.70 15.20
CA GLY A 75 -1.29 7.66 15.54
C GLY A 75 -0.44 6.77 14.65
N CYS A 76 -1.05 6.07 13.70
CA CYS A 76 -0.33 5.19 12.79
C CYS A 76 0.05 5.90 11.49
N THR A 77 1.14 5.43 10.87
CA THR A 77 1.52 5.77 9.50
C THR A 77 1.47 4.52 8.65
N LEU A 78 0.82 4.60 7.50
CA LEU A 78 0.73 3.54 6.51
C LEU A 78 1.71 3.83 5.38
N TYR A 79 2.59 2.87 5.09
CA TYR A 79 3.53 2.91 3.96
C TYR A 79 3.12 1.85 2.95
N VAL A 80 3.01 2.23 1.69
CA VAL A 80 2.67 1.30 0.61
C VAL A 80 3.49 1.63 -0.64
N THR A 81 3.94 0.61 -1.35
CA THR A 81 4.85 0.79 -2.49
C THR A 81 4.17 1.45 -3.69
N LYS A 82 2.87 1.26 -3.83
CA LYS A 82 2.06 1.89 -4.88
C LYS A 82 0.87 2.61 -4.27
N GLU A 83 0.49 3.72 -4.87
CA GLU A 83 -0.67 4.51 -4.45
C GLU A 83 -1.90 3.61 -4.27
N PRO A 84 -2.63 3.72 -3.15
CA PRO A 84 -3.82 2.91 -2.91
C PRO A 84 -4.88 3.09 -3.99
N CYS A 85 -5.50 1.97 -4.40
CA CYS A 85 -6.64 1.98 -5.31
C CYS A 85 -7.88 2.55 -4.59
N PRO A 86 -9.00 2.80 -5.31
CA PRO A 86 -10.21 3.34 -4.68
C PRO A 86 -10.73 2.52 -3.49
N MET A 87 -10.68 1.18 -3.58
CA MET A 87 -11.10 0.31 -2.46
C MET A 87 -10.22 0.53 -1.23
N CYS A 88 -8.90 0.49 -1.41
CA CYS A 88 -7.96 0.67 -0.30
C CYS A 88 -8.00 2.08 0.27
N ALA A 89 -8.16 3.10 -0.59
CA ALA A 89 -8.33 4.47 -0.14
C ALA A 89 -9.58 4.61 0.75
N GLY A 90 -10.69 4.01 0.35
CA GLY A 90 -11.90 3.97 1.17
C GLY A 90 -11.68 3.30 2.52
N ALA A 91 -10.98 2.16 2.52
CA ALA A 91 -10.63 1.45 3.75
C ALA A 91 -9.74 2.30 4.67
N ILE A 92 -8.80 3.05 4.10
CA ILE A 92 -7.93 3.97 4.86
C ILE A 92 -8.75 5.07 5.55
N VAL A 93 -9.74 5.64 4.86
CA VAL A 93 -10.64 6.62 5.47
C VAL A 93 -11.35 6.01 6.69
N LEU A 94 -11.84 4.78 6.56
CA LEU A 94 -12.51 4.10 7.66
C LEU A 94 -11.56 3.79 8.81
N ALA A 95 -10.33 3.41 8.52
CA ALA A 95 -9.33 3.02 9.52
C ALA A 95 -8.72 4.23 10.26
N ARG A 96 -8.69 5.40 9.66
CA ARG A 96 -8.23 6.66 10.24
C ARG A 96 -6.75 6.72 10.65
N PRO A 97 -5.79 6.27 9.81
CA PRO A 97 -4.39 6.53 10.11
C PRO A 97 -4.09 8.03 10.04
N ASP A 98 -3.08 8.48 10.76
CA ASP A 98 -2.68 9.89 10.74
C ASP A 98 -2.01 10.28 9.42
N ARG A 99 -1.30 9.32 8.79
CA ARG A 99 -0.45 9.62 7.65
C ARG A 99 -0.40 8.44 6.70
N VAL A 100 -0.40 8.74 5.38
CA VAL A 100 -0.28 7.76 4.30
C VAL A 100 0.89 8.15 3.40
N VAL A 101 1.83 7.24 3.23
CA VAL A 101 3.05 7.42 2.44
C VAL A 101 3.07 6.38 1.33
N TRP A 102 3.27 6.80 0.09
CA TRP A 102 3.40 5.83 -1.01
C TRP A 102 4.56 6.18 -1.92
N GLY A 103 5.04 5.17 -2.65
CA GLY A 103 6.15 5.31 -3.58
C GLY A 103 5.67 5.73 -4.96
N LEU A 104 5.10 4.80 -5.71
CA LEU A 104 4.66 5.03 -7.08
C LEU A 104 3.22 5.54 -7.12
N SER A 105 3.02 6.72 -7.73
CA SER A 105 1.67 7.25 -7.95
C SER A 105 1.03 6.64 -9.19
N ASP A 106 -0.30 6.61 -9.20
CA ASP A 106 -1.11 6.11 -10.31
C ASP A 106 -2.10 7.19 -10.74
N PRO A 107 -1.74 8.05 -11.70
CA PRO A 107 -2.60 9.17 -12.09
C PRO A 107 -3.89 8.74 -12.80
N ASN A 108 -3.95 7.50 -13.30
CA ASN A 108 -5.11 7.01 -14.04
C ASN A 108 -6.14 6.29 -13.16
N ARG A 109 -5.68 5.54 -12.15
CA ARG A 109 -6.53 4.67 -11.32
C ARG A 109 -6.32 4.84 -9.83
N GLY A 110 -5.43 5.73 -9.42
CA GLY A 110 -5.14 5.95 -8.00
C GLY A 110 -6.33 6.52 -7.25
N GLY A 111 -6.59 5.99 -6.07
CA GLY A 111 -7.68 6.46 -5.22
C GLY A 111 -7.52 7.89 -4.77
N ILE A 112 -6.29 8.40 -4.72
CA ILE A 112 -5.99 9.78 -4.35
C ILE A 112 -5.83 10.65 -5.60
N SER A 113 -4.93 10.29 -6.51
CA SER A 113 -4.57 11.09 -7.68
C SER A 113 -5.75 11.31 -8.63
N GLN A 114 -6.55 10.27 -8.88
CA GLN A 114 -7.65 10.32 -9.84
C GLN A 114 -9.00 10.56 -9.17
N PHE A 115 -9.26 9.90 -8.03
CA PHE A 115 -10.60 9.89 -7.43
C PHE A 115 -10.71 10.75 -6.16
N ASN A 116 -9.62 11.33 -5.69
CA ASN A 116 -9.58 12.25 -4.54
C ASN A 116 -10.22 11.69 -3.26
N LEU A 117 -10.06 10.39 -3.01
CA LEU A 117 -10.76 9.72 -1.91
C LEU A 117 -10.12 9.92 -0.53
N LEU A 118 -8.91 10.49 -0.46
CA LEU A 118 -8.27 10.81 0.83
C LEU A 118 -8.22 12.31 1.13
N ASN A 119 -8.73 13.14 0.25
CA ASN A 119 -8.70 14.61 0.43
C ASN A 119 -10.02 15.30 0.07
N HIS A 120 -11.08 14.53 -0.11
CA HIS A 120 -12.40 15.11 -0.43
C HIS A 120 -12.95 15.84 0.80
N PRO A 121 -13.56 17.03 0.63
CA PRO A 121 -14.05 17.84 1.76
C PRO A 121 -15.16 17.19 2.59
N ASN A 122 -15.90 16.23 2.01
CA ASN A 122 -16.98 15.54 2.73
C ASN A 122 -16.50 14.34 3.54
N LEU A 123 -15.21 13.99 3.47
CA LEU A 123 -14.68 12.90 4.30
C LEU A 123 -14.58 13.33 5.76
N ASN A 124 -14.92 12.43 6.68
CA ASN A 124 -14.80 12.66 8.12
C ASN A 124 -13.37 12.45 8.66
N HIS A 125 -12.46 11.95 7.82
CA HIS A 125 -11.05 11.79 8.14
C HIS A 125 -10.21 12.01 6.89
N ARG A 126 -9.16 12.82 7.02
CA ARG A 126 -8.21 13.11 5.95
C ARG A 126 -6.80 13.00 6.51
N PRO A 127 -6.06 11.93 6.18
CA PRO A 127 -4.68 11.78 6.66
C PRO A 127 -3.74 12.75 5.97
N VAL A 128 -2.57 12.97 6.56
CA VAL A 128 -1.48 13.66 5.87
C VAL A 128 -0.97 12.75 4.75
N LEU A 129 -0.83 13.28 3.54
CA LEU A 129 -0.43 12.53 2.36
C LEU A 129 1.03 12.83 2.00
N CYS A 130 1.81 11.78 1.73
CA CYS A 130 3.22 11.90 1.39
C CYS A 130 3.55 10.98 0.20
N PRO A 131 3.43 11.48 -1.05
CA PRO A 131 3.76 10.71 -2.24
C PRO A 131 5.25 10.71 -2.55
N GLY A 132 5.71 9.72 -3.32
CA GLY A 132 7.01 9.73 -3.98
C GLY A 132 8.20 9.25 -3.19
N VAL A 133 7.99 8.59 -2.05
CA VAL A 133 9.11 8.03 -1.27
C VAL A 133 9.62 6.77 -1.96
N LEU A 134 10.87 6.78 -2.40
CA LEU A 134 11.51 5.73 -3.21
C LEU A 134 10.71 5.41 -4.48
N GLU A 135 10.19 6.44 -5.12
CA GLU A 135 9.32 6.31 -6.30
C GLU A 135 9.96 5.45 -7.39
N GLU A 136 11.24 5.70 -7.74
CA GLU A 136 11.91 4.99 -8.81
C GLU A 136 12.11 3.50 -8.49
N GLU A 137 12.42 3.16 -7.26
CA GLU A 137 12.58 1.78 -6.82
C GLU A 137 11.24 1.04 -6.83
N CYS A 138 10.16 1.69 -6.37
CA CYS A 138 8.82 1.14 -6.40
C CYS A 138 8.34 0.95 -7.85
N LYS A 139 8.61 1.91 -8.72
CA LYS A 139 8.29 1.83 -10.15
C LYS A 139 9.02 0.69 -10.83
N ALA A 140 10.32 0.53 -10.55
CA ALA A 140 11.14 -0.52 -11.14
C ALA A 140 10.61 -1.92 -10.78
N ALA A 141 10.25 -2.14 -9.51
CA ALA A 141 9.70 -3.41 -9.05
C ALA A 141 8.36 -3.73 -9.77
N PHE A 142 7.49 -2.73 -9.87
CA PHE A 142 6.19 -2.87 -10.51
C PHE A 142 6.32 -3.16 -12.00
N GLN A 143 7.15 -2.40 -12.71
CA GLN A 143 7.36 -2.57 -14.16
C GLN A 143 8.03 -3.90 -14.48
N ALA A 144 8.99 -4.37 -13.67
CA ALA A 144 9.66 -5.64 -13.88
C ALA A 144 8.69 -6.83 -13.87
N PHE A 145 7.72 -6.80 -12.93
CA PHE A 145 6.67 -7.82 -12.85
C PHE A 145 5.83 -7.87 -14.12
N PHE A 146 5.34 -6.74 -14.60
CA PHE A 146 4.48 -6.70 -15.79
C PHE A 146 5.24 -7.01 -17.06
N ARG A 147 6.52 -6.64 -17.19
CA ARG A 147 7.37 -7.05 -18.31
C ARG A 147 7.53 -8.57 -18.36
N ARG A 148 7.79 -9.18 -17.22
CA ARG A 148 7.92 -10.64 -17.11
C ARG A 148 6.62 -11.34 -17.50
N LYS A 149 5.48 -10.83 -17.09
CA LYS A 149 4.16 -11.37 -17.45
C LYS A 149 3.91 -11.29 -18.96
N ARG A 150 4.20 -10.15 -19.59
CA ARG A 150 4.01 -9.98 -21.04
C ARG A 150 4.93 -10.86 -21.88
N ALA A 151 6.09 -11.25 -21.33
CA ALA A 151 7.07 -12.07 -22.04
C ALA A 151 6.72 -13.57 -22.07
N LYS A 152 5.76 -14.03 -21.25
CA LYS A 152 5.35 -15.43 -21.22
C LYS A 152 4.33 -15.73 -22.32
N PRO A 153 4.58 -16.77 -23.18
CA PRO A 153 3.59 -17.19 -24.18
C PRO A 153 2.29 -17.63 -23.48
N GLY A 154 1.15 -17.13 -23.95
CA GLY A 154 -0.16 -17.47 -23.44
C GLY A 154 -0.78 -16.49 -22.44
N ASP A 155 -0.02 -15.50 -21.98
CA ASP A 155 -0.52 -14.46 -21.07
C ASP A 155 -1.01 -13.20 -21.83
N ALA A 156 -1.22 -13.31 -23.14
CA ALA A 156 -1.59 -12.20 -24.02
C ALA A 156 -3.10 -12.14 -24.32
N GLU A 157 -3.96 -12.67 -23.44
CA GLU A 157 -5.41 -12.56 -23.57
C GLU A 157 -5.99 -11.56 -22.56
#